data_af35c4f6549d053978305aef6212a01b
#
_entry.id   af35c4f6549d053978305aef6212a01b
#
_cell.length_a   1.000
_cell.length_b   1.000
_cell.length_c   1.000
_cell.angle_alpha   90.00
_cell.angle_beta   90.00
_cell.angle_gamma   90.00
#
_symmetry.space_group_name_H-M   'P 1'
#
loop_
_entity.id
_entity.type
_entity.pdbx_description
1 polymer ?
#
loop_
_entity_poly.entity_id
_entity_poly.type
_entity_poly.pdbx_seq_one_letter_code
_entity_poly.pdbx_strand_id
1 'polypeptide(L)'
;MVCAGGEVAFVSRMLDESLILKERVRWYTSMLGKVSSLEVLVEKLREKGIDNFAVTEFVQGNKTRRWAVGWSFGSMRPAQDVARGMKAVAWRKVLPAPVEAEILVRPGKGNIGKLADKLQEVIGALELISWEWDKERLRGIGRAKENVWGRAWRRKKLQKKPSNEDEQPSEPSREEIEACAFGFVITIHIERADAVTKCRWCEGHDASLFESFCGYLKGKLDNA
;
A
#
# COMPACT_ATOMS: atom_id res chain seq x y z
N MET A 1 2.77 -16.03 32.08
CA MET A 1 3.43 -14.72 32.29
C MET A 1 2.35 -13.79 32.85
N VAL A 2 2.56 -13.22 34.03
CA VAL A 2 1.64 -12.26 34.66
C VAL A 2 2.29 -10.88 34.57
N CYS A 3 1.61 -9.92 33.93
CA CYS A 3 2.05 -8.54 33.85
C CYS A 3 1.02 -7.65 34.55
N ALA A 4 1.47 -6.72 35.38
CA ALA A 4 0.60 -5.71 35.99
C ALA A 4 -0.10 -4.89 34.90
N GLY A 5 -1.44 -4.81 34.96
CA GLY A 5 -2.26 -4.17 33.92
C GLY A 5 -2.54 -5.05 32.71
N GLY A 6 -2.14 -6.33 32.72
CA GLY A 6 -2.45 -7.32 31.69
C GLY A 6 -1.77 -7.08 30.34
N GLU A 7 -2.29 -7.72 29.28
CA GLU A 7 -1.69 -7.69 27.94
C GLU A 7 -1.70 -6.28 27.30
N VAL A 8 -2.74 -5.49 27.56
CA VAL A 8 -2.83 -4.12 27.04
C VAL A 8 -1.70 -3.24 27.61
N ALA A 9 -1.46 -3.30 28.92
CA ALA A 9 -0.38 -2.53 29.53
C ALA A 9 1.00 -2.97 29.04
N PHE A 10 1.21 -4.29 28.86
CA PHE A 10 2.46 -4.82 28.33
C PHE A 10 2.73 -4.32 26.90
N VAL A 11 1.76 -4.48 25.99
CA VAL A 11 1.95 -4.09 24.59
C VAL A 11 1.97 -2.56 24.43
N SER A 12 1.27 -1.81 25.29
CA SER A 12 1.38 -0.35 25.29
C SER A 12 2.77 0.14 25.63
N ARG A 13 3.45 -0.48 26.60
CA ARG A 13 4.87 -0.17 26.90
C ARG A 13 5.77 -0.49 25.70
N MET A 14 5.57 -1.65 25.06
CA MET A 14 6.31 -1.98 23.84
C MET A 14 6.05 -0.97 22.71
N LEU A 15 4.83 -0.45 22.60
CA LEU A 15 4.50 0.62 21.66
C LEU A 15 5.24 1.92 21.99
N ASP A 16 5.26 2.33 23.26
CA ASP A 16 5.98 3.53 23.70
C ASP A 16 7.50 3.41 23.46
N GLU A 17 8.09 2.26 23.74
CA GLU A 17 9.49 1.96 23.44
C GLU A 17 9.76 1.96 21.93
N SER A 18 8.82 1.46 21.13
CA SER A 18 8.93 1.46 19.67
C SER A 18 8.98 2.85 19.05
N LEU A 19 8.37 3.86 19.69
CA LEU A 19 8.46 5.26 19.25
C LEU A 19 9.89 5.83 19.35
N ILE A 20 10.73 5.25 20.21
CA ILE A 20 12.15 5.63 20.37
C ILE A 20 13.00 4.86 19.35
N LEU A 21 12.77 3.57 19.21
CA LEU A 21 13.57 2.68 18.35
C LEU A 21 13.25 2.83 16.87
N LYS A 22 11.98 3.13 16.53
CA LYS A 22 11.46 3.35 15.17
C LYS A 22 11.95 2.27 14.18
N GLU A 23 12.58 2.68 13.10
CA GLU A 23 13.05 1.81 12.01
C GLU A 23 14.23 0.90 12.36
N ARG A 24 14.82 1.04 13.54
CA ARG A 24 15.85 0.11 14.05
C ARG A 24 15.30 -1.31 14.19
N VAL A 25 13.98 -1.46 14.34
CA VAL A 25 13.26 -2.73 14.31
C VAL A 25 12.27 -2.68 13.16
N ARG A 26 12.34 -3.63 12.23
CA ARG A 26 11.50 -3.65 11.02
C ARG A 26 10.02 -3.81 11.34
N TRP A 27 9.70 -4.71 12.27
CA TRP A 27 8.33 -4.99 12.70
C TRP A 27 8.29 -5.30 14.18
N TYR A 28 7.40 -4.64 14.89
CA TYR A 28 7.02 -4.93 16.27
C TYR A 28 5.76 -5.78 16.22
N THR A 29 5.72 -6.90 16.92
CA THR A 29 4.56 -7.81 16.86
C THR A 29 4.21 -8.34 18.24
N SER A 30 2.91 -8.53 18.49
CA SER A 30 2.42 -9.15 19.72
C SER A 30 1.17 -9.98 19.48
N MET A 31 1.07 -11.09 20.21
CA MET A 31 -0.14 -11.92 20.26
C MET A 31 -1.02 -11.48 21.43
N LEU A 32 -2.33 -11.52 21.24
CA LEU A 32 -3.34 -11.08 22.18
C LEU A 32 -4.37 -12.18 22.46
N GLY A 33 -4.79 -12.28 23.72
CA GLY A 33 -5.81 -13.24 24.16
C GLY A 33 -7.25 -12.76 23.95
N LYS A 34 -7.46 -11.44 23.80
CA LYS A 34 -8.79 -10.82 23.69
C LYS A 34 -8.86 -9.83 22.52
N VAL A 35 -9.98 -9.83 21.82
CA VAL A 35 -10.22 -8.85 20.74
C VAL A 35 -10.35 -7.43 21.27
N SER A 36 -10.92 -7.24 22.47
CA SER A 36 -11.01 -5.92 23.10
C SER A 36 -9.64 -5.30 23.37
N SER A 37 -8.62 -6.12 23.63
CA SER A 37 -7.25 -5.65 23.76
C SER A 37 -6.68 -5.19 22.41
N LEU A 38 -7.02 -5.88 21.31
CA LEU A 38 -6.67 -5.47 19.96
C LEU A 38 -7.30 -4.11 19.60
N GLU A 39 -8.58 -3.91 19.91
CA GLU A 39 -9.29 -2.65 19.66
C GLU A 39 -8.58 -1.46 20.32
N VAL A 40 -8.26 -1.58 21.60
CA VAL A 40 -7.54 -0.54 22.36
C VAL A 40 -6.15 -0.26 21.78
N LEU A 41 -5.42 -1.30 21.38
CA LEU A 41 -4.07 -1.15 20.82
C LEU A 41 -4.08 -0.54 19.43
N VAL A 42 -5.04 -0.89 18.58
CA VAL A 42 -5.18 -0.28 17.25
C VAL A 42 -5.56 1.20 17.37
N GLU A 43 -6.40 1.57 18.33
CA GLU A 43 -6.72 2.97 18.60
C GLU A 43 -5.47 3.76 19.02
N LYS A 44 -4.65 3.20 19.92
CA LYS A 44 -3.36 3.80 20.31
C LYS A 44 -2.38 3.93 19.14
N LEU A 45 -2.30 2.95 18.23
CA LEU A 45 -1.47 3.07 17.03
C LEU A 45 -1.89 4.27 16.18
N ARG A 46 -3.20 4.43 15.98
CA ARG A 46 -3.76 5.56 15.22
C ARG A 46 -3.53 6.91 15.90
N GLU A 47 -3.73 6.99 17.21
CA GLU A 47 -3.43 8.19 18.01
C GLU A 47 -1.95 8.61 17.89
N LYS A 48 -1.03 7.65 17.75
CA LYS A 48 0.41 7.89 17.53
C LYS A 48 0.77 8.13 16.06
N GLY A 49 -0.20 8.14 15.15
CA GLY A 49 0.03 8.32 13.72
C GLY A 49 0.70 7.12 13.04
N ILE A 50 0.65 5.92 13.65
CA ILE A 50 1.21 4.70 13.07
C ILE A 50 0.12 4.05 12.22
N ASP A 51 0.21 4.18 10.91
CA ASP A 51 -0.75 3.68 9.94
C ASP A 51 -0.29 2.39 9.23
N ASN A 52 1.02 2.08 9.28
CA ASN A 52 1.59 0.85 8.75
C ASN A 52 1.52 -0.26 9.81
N PHE A 53 0.36 -0.87 9.94
CA PHE A 53 0.13 -1.98 10.85
C PHE A 53 -0.66 -3.12 10.19
N ALA A 54 -0.58 -4.28 10.78
CA ALA A 54 -1.29 -5.49 10.35
C ALA A 54 -2.00 -6.13 11.54
N VAL A 55 -3.15 -6.73 11.28
CA VAL A 55 -3.92 -7.47 12.28
C VAL A 55 -4.36 -8.81 11.73
N THR A 56 -4.30 -9.85 12.55
CA THR A 56 -4.76 -11.18 12.15
C THR A 56 -5.45 -11.90 13.28
N GLU A 57 -6.27 -12.90 12.92
CA GLU A 57 -6.98 -13.77 13.83
C GLU A 57 -6.48 -15.20 13.62
N PHE A 58 -6.14 -15.87 14.71
CA PHE A 58 -5.81 -17.29 14.75
C PHE A 58 -6.98 -18.05 15.34
N VAL A 59 -7.44 -19.07 14.65
CA VAL A 59 -8.49 -19.96 15.10
C VAL A 59 -7.89 -21.33 15.35
N GLN A 60 -7.86 -21.77 16.62
CA GLN A 60 -7.40 -23.09 17.02
C GLN A 60 -8.60 -23.96 17.41
N GLY A 61 -8.83 -25.01 16.63
CA GLY A 61 -10.02 -25.85 16.82
C GLY A 61 -11.32 -25.05 16.66
N ASN A 62 -12.35 -25.43 17.42
CA ASN A 62 -13.69 -24.85 17.24
C ASN A 62 -13.99 -23.63 18.13
N LYS A 63 -13.20 -23.37 19.17
CA LYS A 63 -13.56 -22.38 20.19
C LYS A 63 -12.44 -21.38 20.55
N THR A 64 -11.19 -21.78 20.44
CA THR A 64 -10.08 -20.93 20.88
C THR A 64 -9.65 -19.95 19.78
N ARG A 65 -9.76 -18.67 20.08
CA ARG A 65 -9.31 -17.60 19.19
C ARG A 65 -8.19 -16.81 19.86
N ARG A 66 -7.24 -16.34 19.04
CA ARG A 66 -6.17 -15.44 19.41
C ARG A 66 -6.04 -14.39 18.31
N TRP A 67 -5.51 -13.25 18.67
CA TRP A 67 -5.29 -12.16 17.72
C TRP A 67 -3.83 -11.77 17.75
N ALA A 68 -3.34 -11.20 16.67
CA ALA A 68 -2.05 -10.56 16.67
C ALA A 68 -2.16 -9.18 16.02
N VAL A 69 -1.34 -8.27 16.52
CA VAL A 69 -1.08 -6.96 15.95
C VAL A 69 0.41 -6.84 15.67
N GLY A 70 0.74 -6.26 14.51
CA GLY A 70 2.10 -5.88 14.20
C GLY A 70 2.11 -4.48 13.60
N TRP A 71 3.19 -3.70 13.84
CA TRP A 71 3.35 -2.37 13.26
C TRP A 71 4.79 -2.12 12.85
N SER A 72 4.97 -1.19 11.93
CA SER A 72 6.26 -0.77 11.41
C SER A 72 6.30 0.73 11.21
N PHE A 73 7.49 1.30 11.37
CA PHE A 73 7.78 2.69 11.02
C PHE A 73 8.40 2.80 9.62
N GLY A 74 8.76 1.68 8.99
CA GLY A 74 9.32 1.66 7.64
C GLY A 74 8.26 1.91 6.55
N SER A 75 8.74 2.31 5.37
CA SER A 75 7.90 2.64 4.21
C SER A 75 7.23 1.43 3.56
N MET A 76 7.80 0.23 3.71
CA MET A 76 7.30 -0.99 3.06
C MET A 76 6.00 -1.48 3.67
N ARG A 77 4.98 -1.66 2.84
CA ARG A 77 3.64 -2.09 3.23
C ARG A 77 3.43 -3.59 3.01
N PRO A 78 2.81 -4.31 3.95
CA PRO A 78 2.45 -5.72 3.75
C PRO A 78 1.37 -5.88 2.69
N ALA A 79 1.23 -7.07 2.13
CA ALA A 79 0.13 -7.39 1.24
C ALA A 79 -1.22 -7.29 1.98
N GLN A 80 -2.30 -7.01 1.24
CA GLN A 80 -3.60 -6.74 1.84
C GLN A 80 -4.15 -7.90 2.67
N ASP A 81 -3.98 -9.12 2.21
CA ASP A 81 -4.37 -10.34 2.92
C ASP A 81 -3.59 -10.54 4.22
N VAL A 82 -2.33 -10.10 4.26
CA VAL A 82 -1.48 -10.10 5.47
C VAL A 82 -1.86 -8.96 6.41
N ALA A 83 -2.01 -7.74 5.88
CA ALA A 83 -2.35 -6.57 6.68
C ALA A 83 -3.74 -6.69 7.33
N ARG A 84 -4.68 -7.34 6.65
CA ARG A 84 -6.10 -7.43 6.98
C ARG A 84 -6.53 -8.89 7.16
N GLY A 85 -5.78 -9.66 7.93
CA GLY A 85 -5.98 -11.09 8.15
C GLY A 85 -7.21 -11.48 8.98
N MET A 86 -8.11 -10.52 9.27
CA MET A 86 -9.38 -10.77 9.96
C MET A 86 -10.54 -10.80 8.97
N LYS A 87 -11.23 -11.91 8.89
CA LYS A 87 -12.29 -12.16 7.88
C LYS A 87 -13.67 -11.64 8.27
N ALA A 88 -13.96 -11.48 9.56
CA ALA A 88 -15.30 -11.11 10.01
C ALA A 88 -15.59 -9.61 9.82
N VAL A 89 -16.78 -9.30 9.28
CA VAL A 89 -17.25 -7.92 9.01
C VAL A 89 -17.31 -7.06 10.29
N ALA A 90 -17.55 -7.67 11.44
CA ALA A 90 -17.59 -7.00 12.75
C ALA A 90 -16.28 -6.26 13.11
N TRP A 91 -15.15 -6.67 12.51
CA TRP A 91 -13.83 -6.15 12.85
C TRP A 91 -13.33 -5.03 11.95
N ARG A 92 -14.18 -4.45 11.10
CA ARG A 92 -13.77 -3.36 10.19
C ARG A 92 -13.08 -2.19 10.90
N LYS A 93 -13.46 -1.90 12.15
CA LYS A 93 -12.88 -0.79 12.93
C LYS A 93 -11.41 -1.01 13.30
N VAL A 94 -10.95 -2.25 13.42
CA VAL A 94 -9.56 -2.56 13.79
C VAL A 94 -8.66 -2.81 12.57
N LEU A 95 -9.24 -2.91 11.38
CA LEU A 95 -8.45 -3.14 10.17
C LEU A 95 -7.68 -1.89 9.75
N PRO A 96 -6.44 -2.03 9.28
CA PRO A 96 -5.73 -0.92 8.62
C PRO A 96 -6.44 -0.48 7.35
N ALA A 97 -6.05 0.68 6.81
CA ALA A 97 -6.51 1.15 5.51
C ALA A 97 -6.23 0.10 4.42
N PRO A 98 -7.09 -0.04 3.40
CA PRO A 98 -6.81 -0.90 2.27
C PRO A 98 -5.53 -0.47 1.55
N VAL A 99 -4.69 -1.44 1.21
CA VAL A 99 -3.48 -1.22 0.40
C VAL A 99 -3.65 -1.72 -1.04
N GLU A 100 -4.81 -2.25 -1.38
CA GLU A 100 -5.18 -2.69 -2.73
C GLU A 100 -6.52 -2.11 -3.14
N ALA A 101 -6.63 -1.75 -4.41
CA ALA A 101 -7.87 -1.26 -5.02
C ALA A 101 -8.05 -1.88 -6.41
N GLU A 102 -9.30 -2.23 -6.74
CA GLU A 102 -9.71 -2.52 -8.11
C GLU A 102 -9.90 -1.20 -8.85
N ILE A 103 -9.14 -1.03 -9.94
CA ILE A 103 -9.15 0.20 -10.72
C ILE A 103 -10.20 0.10 -11.82
N LEU A 104 -10.22 -1.02 -12.52
CA LEU A 104 -11.10 -1.25 -13.66
C LEU A 104 -11.46 -2.71 -13.78
N VAL A 105 -12.72 -2.98 -14.07
CA VAL A 105 -13.23 -4.28 -14.46
C VAL A 105 -13.82 -4.17 -15.86
N ARG A 106 -13.26 -4.91 -16.83
CA ARG A 106 -13.76 -4.94 -18.21
C ARG A 106 -14.32 -6.31 -18.56
N PRO A 107 -15.58 -6.38 -19.06
CA PRO A 107 -16.16 -7.64 -19.52
C PRO A 107 -15.38 -8.23 -20.69
N GLY A 108 -15.07 -9.54 -20.60
CA GLY A 108 -14.47 -10.31 -21.68
C GLY A 108 -12.94 -10.20 -21.78
N LYS A 109 -12.36 -11.26 -22.38
CA LYS A 109 -10.89 -11.42 -22.51
C LYS A 109 -10.29 -10.69 -23.72
N GLY A 110 -11.12 -10.26 -24.66
CA GLY A 110 -10.66 -9.80 -25.99
C GLY A 110 -9.87 -8.48 -26.01
N ASN A 111 -9.87 -7.73 -24.91
CA ASN A 111 -9.25 -6.39 -24.84
C ASN A 111 -8.04 -6.28 -23.90
N ILE A 112 -7.52 -7.40 -23.38
CA ILE A 112 -6.40 -7.36 -22.40
C ILE A 112 -5.15 -6.71 -22.98
N GLY A 113 -4.80 -7.01 -24.23
CA GLY A 113 -3.66 -6.41 -24.91
C GLY A 113 -3.79 -4.88 -25.00
N LYS A 114 -4.94 -4.41 -25.47
CA LYS A 114 -5.22 -2.96 -25.56
C LYS A 114 -5.21 -2.28 -24.21
N LEU A 115 -5.76 -2.95 -23.18
CA LEU A 115 -5.75 -2.45 -21.81
C LEU A 115 -4.32 -2.37 -21.25
N ALA A 116 -3.48 -3.38 -21.52
CA ALA A 116 -2.08 -3.39 -21.12
C ALA A 116 -1.27 -2.28 -21.82
N ASP A 117 -1.45 -2.13 -23.15
CA ASP A 117 -0.79 -1.08 -23.92
C ASP A 117 -1.22 0.32 -23.45
N LYS A 118 -2.51 0.51 -23.16
CA LYS A 118 -3.05 1.78 -22.65
C LYS A 118 -2.52 2.09 -21.25
N LEU A 119 -2.44 1.09 -20.38
CA LEU A 119 -1.90 1.24 -19.02
C LEU A 119 -0.43 1.64 -19.10
N GLN A 120 0.35 1.00 -19.96
CA GLN A 120 1.76 1.32 -20.17
C GLN A 120 1.94 2.76 -20.70
N GLU A 121 1.12 3.18 -21.65
CA GLU A 121 1.11 4.57 -22.16
C GLU A 121 0.82 5.58 -21.05
N VAL A 122 -0.25 5.33 -20.26
CA VAL A 122 -0.71 6.24 -19.20
C VAL A 122 0.32 6.40 -18.10
N ILE A 123 0.99 5.30 -17.70
CA ILE A 123 1.99 5.32 -16.63
C ILE A 123 3.34 5.77 -17.15
N GLY A 124 3.75 5.34 -18.35
CA GLY A 124 4.99 5.77 -18.99
C GLY A 124 5.05 7.28 -19.29
N ALA A 125 3.89 7.95 -19.35
CA ALA A 125 3.83 9.42 -19.47
C ALA A 125 4.08 10.17 -18.15
N LEU A 126 4.20 9.48 -17.02
CA LEU A 126 4.47 10.06 -15.71
C LEU A 126 5.98 10.16 -15.44
N GLU A 127 6.39 11.17 -14.69
CA GLU A 127 7.78 11.33 -14.23
C GLU A 127 8.00 10.50 -12.95
N LEU A 128 8.20 9.21 -13.16
CA LEU A 128 8.44 8.25 -12.08
C LEU A 128 9.95 8.12 -11.83
N ILE A 129 10.32 7.74 -10.61
CA ILE A 129 11.69 7.31 -10.27
C ILE A 129 12.04 6.05 -11.06
N SER A 130 11.09 5.10 -11.10
CA SER A 130 11.24 3.86 -11.87
C SER A 130 9.89 3.35 -12.33
N TRP A 131 9.86 2.72 -13.50
CA TRP A 131 8.72 1.97 -14.00
C TRP A 131 9.20 0.76 -14.79
N GLU A 132 8.84 -0.40 -14.33
CA GLU A 132 9.13 -1.68 -14.97
C GLU A 132 7.83 -2.38 -15.32
N TRP A 133 7.68 -2.79 -16.58
CA TRP A 133 6.49 -3.49 -17.06
C TRP A 133 6.84 -4.88 -17.59
N ASP A 134 6.35 -5.91 -16.93
CA ASP A 134 6.41 -7.29 -17.37
C ASP A 134 5.16 -7.63 -18.20
N LYS A 135 5.34 -7.69 -19.52
CA LYS A 135 4.26 -7.94 -20.47
C LYS A 135 3.72 -9.37 -20.38
N GLU A 136 4.55 -10.35 -20.02
CA GLU A 136 4.15 -11.75 -19.92
C GLU A 136 3.26 -11.97 -18.68
N ARG A 137 3.62 -11.32 -17.58
CA ARG A 137 2.88 -11.40 -16.32
C ARG A 137 1.79 -10.36 -16.19
N LEU A 138 1.67 -9.44 -17.13
CA LEU A 138 0.77 -8.29 -17.09
C LEU A 138 0.88 -7.53 -15.76
N ARG A 139 2.12 -7.28 -15.33
CA ARG A 139 2.45 -6.69 -14.04
C ARG A 139 3.45 -5.56 -14.21
N GLY A 140 3.14 -4.42 -13.59
CA GLY A 140 4.05 -3.28 -13.54
C GLY A 140 4.39 -2.89 -12.12
N ILE A 141 5.64 -2.42 -11.90
CA ILE A 141 6.13 -1.91 -10.63
C ILE A 141 6.63 -0.50 -10.87
N GLY A 142 6.10 0.46 -10.10
CA GLY A 142 6.48 1.86 -10.23
C GLY A 142 6.79 2.51 -8.88
N ARG A 143 7.66 3.54 -8.92
CA ARG A 143 7.98 4.39 -7.78
C ARG A 143 7.90 5.85 -8.18
N ALA A 144 7.31 6.66 -7.31
CA ALA A 144 7.16 8.10 -7.48
C ALA A 144 7.74 8.85 -6.27
N LYS A 145 8.39 9.96 -6.54
CA LYS A 145 8.93 10.86 -5.51
C LYS A 145 7.84 11.74 -4.88
N GLU A 146 6.82 12.07 -5.66
CA GLU A 146 5.70 12.92 -5.26
C GLU A 146 4.46 12.65 -6.14
N ASN A 147 3.39 13.40 -5.98
CA ASN A 147 2.16 13.30 -6.79
C ASN A 147 2.37 13.83 -8.21
N VAL A 148 3.03 13.04 -9.08
CA VAL A 148 3.37 13.41 -10.47
C VAL A 148 2.17 13.30 -11.45
N TRP A 149 1.04 12.70 -11.04
CA TRP A 149 -0.21 12.60 -11.80
C TRP A 149 -1.19 13.73 -11.49
N GLY A 150 -0.89 14.56 -10.49
CA GLY A 150 -1.76 15.62 -10.01
C GLY A 150 -1.84 16.83 -10.95
N ARG A 151 -2.93 17.62 -10.81
CA ARG A 151 -3.10 18.88 -11.58
C ARG A 151 -2.03 19.91 -11.24
N ALA A 152 -1.60 19.97 -9.98
CA ALA A 152 -0.56 20.89 -9.52
C ALA A 152 0.78 20.61 -10.19
N TRP A 153 1.17 19.33 -10.28
CA TRP A 153 2.39 18.91 -10.99
C TRP A 153 2.36 19.30 -12.47
N ARG A 154 1.26 18.99 -13.16
CA ARG A 154 1.10 19.35 -14.58
C ARG A 154 1.20 20.84 -14.83
N ARG A 155 0.65 21.70 -13.95
CA ARG A 155 0.79 23.16 -14.03
C ARG A 155 2.22 23.60 -13.82
N LYS A 156 2.93 23.02 -12.84
CA LYS A 156 4.34 23.31 -12.53
C LYS A 156 5.25 22.95 -13.73
N LYS A 157 4.98 21.81 -14.38
CA LYS A 157 5.69 21.36 -15.58
C LYS A 157 5.50 22.30 -16.77
N LEU A 158 4.28 22.79 -16.99
CA LEU A 158 3.99 23.76 -18.06
C LEU A 158 4.68 25.12 -17.85
N GLN A 159 5.01 25.48 -16.60
CA GLN A 159 5.70 26.73 -16.28
C GLN A 159 7.23 26.61 -16.34
N LYS A 160 7.79 25.41 -16.23
CA LYS A 160 9.21 25.15 -16.48
C LYS A 160 9.45 25.12 -17.99
N LYS A 161 10.20 26.07 -18.51
CA LYS A 161 10.73 26.02 -19.89
C LYS A 161 11.54 24.72 -20.07
N PRO A 162 11.48 24.09 -21.26
CA PRO A 162 12.31 22.92 -21.54
C PRO A 162 13.79 23.34 -21.45
N SER A 163 14.49 22.89 -20.43
CA SER A 163 15.94 22.82 -20.44
C SER A 163 16.31 21.62 -21.31
N ASN A 164 17.07 21.88 -22.38
CA ASN A 164 17.64 20.85 -23.22
C ASN A 164 18.70 20.08 -22.43
N GLU A 165 18.29 19.01 -21.81
CA GLU A 165 19.18 17.97 -21.32
C GLU A 165 18.53 16.64 -21.74
N ASP A 166 19.10 16.03 -22.79
CA ASP A 166 18.88 14.64 -23.19
C ASP A 166 19.50 13.74 -22.11
N GLU A 167 18.83 13.59 -20.97
CA GLU A 167 19.17 12.57 -19.99
C GLU A 167 18.65 11.23 -20.52
N GLN A 168 19.56 10.36 -20.94
CA GLN A 168 19.27 8.96 -21.19
C GLN A 168 18.73 8.33 -19.89
N PRO A 169 17.74 7.42 -19.95
CA PRO A 169 17.23 6.73 -18.78
C PRO A 169 18.35 5.88 -18.14
N SER A 170 18.97 6.42 -17.10
CA SER A 170 19.90 5.71 -16.23
C SER A 170 19.12 4.93 -15.19
N GLU A 171 19.69 3.83 -14.71
CA GLU A 171 19.12 3.14 -13.54
C GLU A 171 19.03 4.15 -12.36
N PRO A 172 17.89 4.13 -11.62
CA PRO A 172 17.71 5.08 -10.52
C PRO A 172 18.79 4.88 -9.46
N SER A 173 19.36 5.98 -9.00
CA SER A 173 20.37 5.97 -7.95
C SER A 173 19.75 5.49 -6.62
N ARG A 174 20.62 5.02 -5.71
CA ARG A 174 20.18 4.59 -4.37
C ARG A 174 19.48 5.72 -3.61
N GLU A 175 19.96 6.95 -3.75
CA GLU A 175 19.36 8.14 -3.13
C GLU A 175 17.98 8.45 -3.69
N GLU A 176 17.75 8.23 -4.99
CA GLU A 176 16.43 8.41 -5.61
C GLU A 176 15.45 7.34 -5.14
N ILE A 177 15.89 6.10 -4.96
CA ILE A 177 15.07 5.02 -4.41
C ILE A 177 14.71 5.31 -2.95
N GLU A 178 15.64 5.82 -2.14
CA GLU A 178 15.41 6.23 -0.76
C GLU A 178 14.46 7.44 -0.66
N ALA A 179 14.34 8.26 -1.71
CA ALA A 179 13.40 9.37 -1.80
C ALA A 179 11.98 8.96 -2.26
N CYS A 180 11.67 7.68 -2.36
CA CYS A 180 10.37 7.19 -2.79
C CYS A 180 9.28 7.55 -1.78
N ALA A 181 8.30 8.37 -2.20
CA ALA A 181 7.12 8.68 -1.39
C ALA A 181 5.96 7.71 -1.66
N PHE A 182 5.94 7.08 -2.84
CA PHE A 182 4.86 6.19 -3.25
C PHE A 182 5.36 5.10 -4.20
N GLY A 183 5.40 3.87 -3.71
CA GLY A 183 5.68 2.67 -4.50
C GLY A 183 4.42 1.85 -4.73
N PHE A 184 4.21 1.38 -5.96
CA PHE A 184 3.00 0.65 -6.33
C PHE A 184 3.28 -0.51 -7.28
N VAL A 185 2.36 -1.46 -7.26
CA VAL A 185 2.29 -2.55 -8.24
C VAL A 185 0.92 -2.52 -8.90
N ILE A 186 0.89 -2.63 -10.22
CA ILE A 186 -0.34 -2.80 -10.99
C ILE A 186 -0.32 -4.16 -11.65
N THR A 187 -1.46 -4.85 -11.61
CA THR A 187 -1.65 -6.15 -12.25
C THR A 187 -2.94 -6.15 -13.05
N ILE A 188 -2.91 -6.82 -14.21
CA ILE A 188 -4.11 -7.17 -14.96
C ILE A 188 -4.25 -8.68 -14.90
N HIS A 189 -5.38 -9.17 -14.44
CA HIS A 189 -5.69 -10.60 -14.37
C HIS A 189 -7.13 -10.87 -14.79
N ILE A 190 -7.42 -12.14 -15.03
CA ILE A 190 -8.75 -12.56 -15.42
C ILE A 190 -9.46 -13.14 -14.21
N GLU A 191 -10.59 -12.56 -13.85
CA GLU A 191 -11.50 -13.10 -12.86
C GLU A 191 -12.83 -13.48 -13.54
N ARG A 192 -13.18 -14.77 -13.47
CA ARG A 192 -14.39 -15.36 -14.07
C ARG A 192 -14.52 -15.22 -15.59
N ALA A 193 -14.47 -14.12 -16.19
CA ALA A 193 -14.44 -13.85 -17.64
C ALA A 193 -14.01 -12.41 -17.90
N ASP A 194 -13.80 -11.63 -16.86
CA ASP A 194 -13.53 -10.21 -16.95
C ASP A 194 -12.04 -9.94 -16.74
N ALA A 195 -11.53 -8.94 -17.44
CA ALA A 195 -10.19 -8.41 -17.19
C ALA A 195 -10.26 -7.42 -16.02
N VAL A 196 -9.56 -7.72 -14.93
CA VAL A 196 -9.52 -6.91 -13.72
C VAL A 196 -8.16 -6.27 -13.56
N THR A 197 -8.13 -4.94 -13.48
CA THR A 197 -6.93 -4.19 -13.17
C THR A 197 -6.92 -3.84 -11.68
N LYS A 198 -5.90 -4.29 -10.96
CA LYS A 198 -5.69 -3.98 -9.55
C LYS A 198 -4.44 -3.15 -9.35
N CYS A 199 -4.51 -2.19 -8.44
CA CYS A 199 -3.36 -1.43 -7.96
C CYS A 199 -3.12 -1.75 -6.49
N ARG A 200 -1.87 -2.04 -6.14
CA ARG A 200 -1.42 -2.29 -4.79
C ARG A 200 -0.40 -1.23 -4.37
N TRP A 201 -0.63 -0.61 -3.23
CA TRP A 201 0.33 0.27 -2.57
C TRP A 201 1.36 -0.56 -1.81
N CYS A 202 2.62 -0.44 -2.18
CA CYS A 202 3.71 -1.26 -1.65
C CYS A 202 4.68 -0.49 -0.75
N GLU A 203 4.80 0.82 -0.96
CA GLU A 203 5.80 1.65 -0.28
C GLU A 203 5.27 3.07 -0.10
N GLY A 204 5.61 3.69 1.05
CA GLY A 204 5.25 5.07 1.39
C GLY A 204 4.34 5.17 2.61
N HIS A 205 4.14 6.43 3.09
CA HIS A 205 3.42 6.73 4.31
C HIS A 205 2.12 7.50 4.10
N ASP A 206 1.85 7.98 2.88
CA ASP A 206 0.69 8.82 2.58
C ASP A 206 -0.39 8.07 1.81
N ALA A 207 -1.45 7.66 2.51
CA ALA A 207 -2.60 7.00 1.91
C ALA A 207 -3.33 7.88 0.88
N SER A 208 -3.23 9.21 0.99
CA SER A 208 -3.86 10.13 0.04
C SER A 208 -3.23 10.06 -1.34
N LEU A 209 -1.93 9.75 -1.42
CA LEU A 209 -1.24 9.48 -2.69
C LEU A 209 -1.81 8.24 -3.37
N PHE A 210 -2.04 7.18 -2.62
CA PHE A 210 -2.63 5.95 -3.15
C PHE A 210 -4.05 6.18 -3.67
N GLU A 211 -4.91 6.83 -2.88
CA GLU A 211 -6.28 7.16 -3.29
C GLU A 211 -6.31 8.05 -4.53
N SER A 212 -5.48 9.09 -4.55
CA SER A 212 -5.33 10.01 -5.69
C SER A 212 -4.84 9.30 -6.94
N PHE A 213 -3.88 8.37 -6.80
CA PHE A 213 -3.37 7.58 -7.93
C PHE A 213 -4.42 6.63 -8.50
N CYS A 214 -5.16 5.94 -7.63
CA CYS A 214 -6.27 5.09 -8.06
C CYS A 214 -7.34 5.88 -8.82
N GLY A 215 -7.69 7.08 -8.33
CA GLY A 215 -8.61 7.99 -9.02
C GLY A 215 -8.10 8.45 -10.37
N TYR A 216 -6.81 8.78 -10.47
CA TYR A 216 -6.16 9.13 -11.74
C TYR A 216 -6.22 7.99 -12.75
N LEU A 217 -5.82 6.77 -12.37
CA LEU A 217 -5.85 5.60 -13.24
C LEU A 217 -7.27 5.29 -13.72
N LYS A 218 -8.25 5.30 -12.81
CA LYS A 218 -9.65 5.09 -13.14
C LYS A 218 -10.10 6.04 -14.24
N GLY A 219 -9.90 7.34 -14.05
CA GLY A 219 -10.29 8.37 -15.02
C GLY A 219 -9.57 8.26 -16.38
N LYS A 220 -8.37 7.66 -16.42
CA LYS A 220 -7.61 7.46 -17.66
C LYS A 220 -7.97 6.17 -18.39
N LEU A 221 -8.33 5.12 -17.67
CA LEU A 221 -8.64 3.82 -18.23
C LEU A 221 -10.12 3.66 -18.58
N ASP A 222 -11.05 4.36 -17.90
CA ASP A 222 -12.49 4.34 -18.22
C ASP A 222 -12.81 4.96 -19.60
N ASN A 223 -11.96 5.86 -20.08
CA ASN A 223 -12.12 6.55 -21.36
C ASN A 223 -11.37 5.86 -22.52
N ALA A 224 -10.99 4.59 -22.35
CA ALA A 224 -10.21 3.86 -23.36
C ALA A 224 -11.02 2.78 -24.08
#